data_74b08dc95926acd6cf10d9c796990c50
#
_entry.id   74b08dc95926acd6cf10d9c796990c50
#
_cell.length_a   1.000
_cell.length_b   1.000
_cell.length_c   1.000
_cell.angle_alpha   90.00
_cell.angle_beta   90.00
_cell.angle_gamma   90.00
#
_symmetry.space_group_name_H-M   'P 1'
#
loop_
_entity.id
_entity.type
_entity.pdbx_description
1 polymer ?
#
loop_
_entity_poly.entity_id
_entity_poly.type
_entity_poly.pdbx_seq_one_letter_code
_entity_poly.pdbx_strand_id
1 'polypeptide(L)'
;MKKIALFNHQPECSIECCNGIIRALSSQYEVKLFTIQDDLDEVLNDVDGIVFPGGIGDSDSYHDFFTRSKANKIAAFLDRGGRYIGICMGAYWAGSRYFDFLDGIDAVQYIKRPTAEIRRSYGTVADIEWLGQKEKMFFYDGCVFTGSGYYDTIAKYANDEPMAIIQGNLGLIGCHPESEEFWYESPYQ
;
A
#
# COMPACT_ATOMS: atom_id res chain seq x y z
N MET A 1 2.53 -1.51 23.84
CA MET A 1 2.18 -0.89 22.57
C MET A 1 2.53 -1.88 21.46
N LYS A 2 1.64 -2.06 20.49
CA LYS A 2 1.93 -2.91 19.32
C LYS A 2 3.03 -2.30 18.48
N LYS A 3 3.82 -3.15 17.82
CA LYS A 3 4.96 -2.73 17.02
C LYS A 3 4.71 -3.02 15.55
N ILE A 4 5.13 -2.11 14.68
CA ILE A 4 5.07 -2.30 13.23
C ILE A 4 6.44 -1.99 12.60
N ALA A 5 6.79 -2.74 11.57
CA ALA A 5 7.96 -2.50 10.75
C ALA A 5 7.55 -1.74 9.49
N LEU A 6 8.13 -0.57 9.25
CA LEU A 6 7.91 0.24 8.06
C LEU A 6 9.11 0.15 7.13
N PHE A 7 8.87 -0.33 5.91
CA PHE A 7 9.90 -0.38 4.86
C PHE A 7 10.27 1.03 4.41
N ASN A 8 11.54 1.37 4.53
CA ASN A 8 12.06 2.71 4.24
C ASN A 8 13.36 2.63 3.44
N HIS A 9 13.35 1.88 2.35
CA HIS A 9 14.52 1.76 1.48
C HIS A 9 14.53 2.89 0.44
N GLN A 10 15.55 3.73 0.49
CA GLN A 10 15.71 4.85 -0.44
C GLN A 10 16.56 4.41 -1.66
N PRO A 11 16.31 4.95 -2.86
CA PRO A 11 15.34 6.00 -3.21
C PRO A 11 13.94 5.50 -3.56
N GLU A 12 13.65 4.21 -3.52
CA GLU A 12 12.41 3.62 -4.03
C GLU A 12 11.18 4.00 -3.21
N CYS A 13 11.31 4.02 -1.88
CA CYS A 13 10.25 4.50 -1.01
C CYS A 13 10.21 6.04 -1.01
N SER A 14 9.03 6.60 -1.09
CA SER A 14 8.85 8.03 -0.89
C SER A 14 9.09 8.39 0.57
N ILE A 15 10.01 9.34 0.79
CA ILE A 15 10.28 9.86 2.14
C ILE A 15 9.02 10.49 2.73
N GLU A 16 8.27 11.21 1.94
CA GLU A 16 7.03 11.86 2.33
C GLU A 16 5.97 10.85 2.76
N CYS A 17 5.82 9.74 2.00
CA CYS A 17 4.93 8.64 2.37
C CYS A 17 5.34 8.04 3.72
N CYS A 18 6.61 7.72 3.91
CA CYS A 18 7.11 7.19 5.17
C CYS A 18 6.85 8.13 6.34
N ASN A 19 7.13 9.43 6.17
CA ASN A 19 6.89 10.44 7.20
C ASN A 19 5.41 10.58 7.53
N GLY A 20 4.53 10.54 6.52
CA GLY A 20 3.08 10.56 6.70
C GLY A 20 2.58 9.35 7.49
N ILE A 21 3.08 8.17 7.17
CA ILE A 21 2.74 6.92 7.88
C ILE A 21 3.20 6.97 9.33
N ILE A 22 4.44 7.41 9.59
CA ILE A 22 4.97 7.55 10.95
C ILE A 22 4.08 8.49 11.77
N ARG A 23 3.72 9.64 11.20
CA ARG A 23 2.85 10.62 11.86
C ARG A 23 1.48 10.05 12.20
N ALA A 24 0.89 9.32 11.26
CA ALA A 24 -0.44 8.73 11.44
C ALA A 24 -0.48 7.62 12.49
N LEU A 25 0.59 6.83 12.59
CA LEU A 25 0.57 5.59 13.38
C LEU A 25 1.32 5.67 14.70
N SER A 26 2.27 6.60 14.88
CA SER A 26 3.15 6.63 16.06
C SER A 26 2.44 6.94 17.39
N SER A 27 1.21 7.45 17.36
CA SER A 27 0.39 7.62 18.57
C SER A 27 -0.16 6.29 19.12
N GLN A 28 -0.27 5.26 18.28
CA GLN A 28 -0.86 3.96 18.62
C GLN A 28 0.10 2.79 18.50
N TYR A 29 1.16 2.94 17.72
CA TYR A 29 2.13 1.89 17.41
C TYR A 29 3.55 2.40 17.59
N GLU A 30 4.43 1.51 18.03
CA GLU A 30 5.88 1.73 17.90
C GLU A 30 6.28 1.41 16.47
N VAL A 31 6.74 2.42 15.72
CA VAL A 31 7.15 2.27 14.32
C VAL A 31 8.65 2.04 14.25
N LYS A 32 9.06 0.88 13.73
CA LYS A 32 10.45 0.52 13.46
C LYS A 32 10.72 0.59 11.97
N LEU A 33 11.72 1.35 11.57
CA LEU A 33 12.13 1.42 10.16
C LEU A 33 13.04 0.25 9.82
N PHE A 34 12.90 -0.29 8.62
CA PHE A 34 13.82 -1.28 8.10
C PHE A 34 14.07 -1.08 6.59
N THR A 35 15.18 -1.62 6.12
CA THR A 35 15.59 -1.59 4.72
C THR A 35 15.86 -3.01 4.20
N ILE A 36 16.16 -3.12 2.92
CA ILE A 36 16.58 -4.39 2.30
C ILE A 36 17.86 -4.98 2.90
N GLN A 37 18.67 -4.17 3.59
CA GLN A 37 19.92 -4.58 4.20
C GLN A 37 19.73 -5.21 5.58
N ASP A 38 18.58 -4.99 6.20
CA ASP A 38 18.27 -5.55 7.51
C ASP A 38 17.96 -7.04 7.42
N ASP A 39 18.27 -7.78 8.47
CA ASP A 39 17.86 -9.18 8.59
C ASP A 39 16.33 -9.25 8.78
N LEU A 40 15.66 -9.80 7.79
CA LEU A 40 14.20 -9.86 7.77
C LEU A 40 13.64 -10.76 8.89
N ASP A 41 14.36 -11.81 9.28
CA ASP A 41 13.94 -12.65 10.41
C ASP A 41 13.94 -11.86 11.71
N GLU A 42 14.96 -11.03 11.95
CA GLU A 42 15.02 -10.15 13.12
C GLU A 42 13.92 -9.08 13.08
N VAL A 43 13.70 -8.47 11.90
CA VAL A 43 12.64 -7.46 11.71
C VAL A 43 11.27 -8.05 12.04
N LEU A 44 10.95 -9.23 11.51
CA LEU A 44 9.63 -9.86 11.64
C LEU A 44 9.38 -10.53 12.98
N ASN A 45 10.42 -10.80 13.76
CA ASN A 45 10.31 -11.51 15.03
C ASN A 45 9.68 -10.66 16.15
N ASP A 46 9.79 -9.35 16.06
CA ASP A 46 9.42 -8.43 17.15
C ASP A 46 8.32 -7.43 16.74
N VAL A 47 7.56 -7.72 15.70
CA VAL A 47 6.50 -6.82 15.22
C VAL A 47 5.17 -7.54 15.00
N ASP A 48 4.08 -6.80 15.11
CA ASP A 48 2.72 -7.28 14.87
C ASP A 48 2.28 -7.08 13.42
N GLY A 49 2.95 -6.18 12.70
CA GLY A 49 2.64 -5.86 11.32
C GLY A 49 3.84 -5.30 10.54
N ILE A 50 3.72 -5.39 9.23
CA ILE A 50 4.67 -4.84 8.26
C ILE A 50 3.95 -3.86 7.35
N VAL A 51 4.58 -2.73 7.05
CA VAL A 51 4.00 -1.67 6.22
C VAL A 51 4.93 -1.39 5.03
N PHE A 52 4.36 -1.44 3.83
CA PHE A 52 5.03 -1.02 2.60
C PHE A 52 4.39 0.27 2.09
N PRO A 53 5.16 1.36 2.02
CA PRO A 53 4.68 2.69 1.64
C PRO A 53 4.54 2.85 0.13
N GLY A 54 4.09 4.03 -0.29
CA GLY A 54 4.20 4.47 -1.67
C GLY A 54 5.64 4.64 -2.12
N GLY A 55 5.87 4.51 -3.43
CA GLY A 55 7.18 4.66 -4.04
C GLY A 55 7.25 5.86 -4.98
N ILE A 56 8.45 6.16 -5.44
CA ILE A 56 8.72 7.19 -6.44
C ILE A 56 9.12 6.60 -7.78
N GLY A 57 9.31 5.29 -7.84
CA GLY A 57 9.74 4.56 -9.02
C GLY A 57 8.72 3.55 -9.52
N ASP A 58 9.19 2.65 -10.35
CA ASP A 58 8.40 1.54 -10.87
C ASP A 58 8.21 0.47 -9.78
N SER A 59 7.01 -0.08 -9.70
CA SER A 59 6.72 -1.21 -8.80
C SER A 59 7.61 -2.44 -9.08
N ASP A 60 8.15 -2.58 -10.29
CA ASP A 60 9.07 -3.66 -10.66
C ASP A 60 10.42 -3.62 -9.91
N SER A 61 10.74 -2.52 -9.21
CA SER A 61 11.86 -2.47 -8.27
C SER A 61 11.76 -3.53 -7.16
N TYR A 62 10.57 -4.05 -6.91
CA TYR A 62 10.35 -5.22 -6.05
C TYR A 62 11.33 -6.36 -6.34
N HIS A 63 11.57 -6.65 -7.61
CA HIS A 63 12.42 -7.78 -8.02
C HIS A 63 13.91 -7.59 -7.67
N ASP A 64 14.34 -6.37 -7.45
CA ASP A 64 15.68 -6.05 -6.97
C ASP A 64 15.82 -6.26 -5.45
N PHE A 65 14.71 -6.19 -4.71
CA PHE A 65 14.71 -6.24 -3.25
C PHE A 65 14.32 -7.59 -2.68
N PHE A 66 13.33 -8.23 -3.27
CA PHE A 66 12.71 -9.40 -2.66
C PHE A 66 12.95 -10.66 -3.49
N THR A 67 13.86 -11.49 -3.00
CA THR A 67 14.01 -12.86 -3.47
C THR A 67 12.79 -13.69 -3.03
N ARG A 68 12.62 -14.85 -3.65
CA ARG A 68 11.60 -15.82 -3.23
C ARG A 68 11.72 -16.19 -1.75
N SER A 69 12.96 -16.34 -1.25
CA SER A 69 13.22 -16.64 0.15
C SER A 69 12.69 -15.54 1.07
N LYS A 70 12.94 -14.27 0.75
CA LYS A 70 12.43 -13.14 1.53
C LYS A 70 10.91 -13.04 1.47
N ALA A 71 10.31 -13.22 0.30
CA ALA A 71 8.86 -13.25 0.15
C ALA A 71 8.23 -14.37 0.99
N ASN A 72 8.84 -15.56 1.02
CA ASN A 72 8.37 -16.67 1.85
C ASN A 72 8.44 -16.38 3.36
N LYS A 73 9.44 -15.62 3.82
CA LYS A 73 9.53 -15.19 5.22
C LYS A 73 8.37 -14.27 5.60
N ILE A 74 8.00 -13.34 4.72
CA ILE A 74 6.84 -12.46 4.94
C ILE A 74 5.54 -13.28 4.88
N ALA A 75 5.40 -14.22 3.94
CA ALA A 75 4.24 -15.12 3.89
C ALA A 75 4.08 -15.91 5.20
N ALA A 76 5.17 -16.48 5.72
CA ALA A 76 5.16 -17.19 7.00
C ALA A 76 4.80 -16.27 8.17
N PHE A 77 5.25 -15.02 8.14
CA PHE A 77 4.86 -14.01 9.12
C PHE A 77 3.35 -13.75 9.10
N LEU A 78 2.75 -13.63 7.92
CA LEU A 78 1.31 -13.49 7.77
C LEU A 78 0.55 -14.74 8.26
N ASP A 79 1.05 -15.93 7.95
CA ASP A 79 0.44 -17.20 8.35
C ASP A 79 0.38 -17.37 9.87
N ARG A 80 1.36 -16.82 10.61
CA ARG A 80 1.34 -16.85 12.08
C ARG A 80 0.61 -15.67 12.74
N GLY A 81 -0.17 -14.91 11.96
CA GLY A 81 -1.03 -13.84 12.47
C GLY A 81 -0.47 -12.42 12.30
N GLY A 82 0.68 -12.26 11.66
CA GLY A 82 1.19 -10.95 11.28
C GLY A 82 0.28 -10.25 10.28
N ARG A 83 0.34 -8.93 10.23
CA ARG A 83 -0.48 -8.11 9.35
C ARG A 83 0.37 -7.35 8.33
N TYR A 84 -0.19 -7.18 7.15
CA TYR A 84 0.41 -6.43 6.04
C TYR A 84 -0.45 -5.21 5.74
N ILE A 85 0.18 -4.03 5.66
CA ILE A 85 -0.44 -2.82 5.15
C ILE A 85 0.38 -2.36 3.94
N GLY A 86 -0.30 -2.20 2.80
CA GLY A 86 0.30 -1.69 1.58
C GLY A 86 -0.41 -0.43 1.09
N ILE A 87 0.36 0.62 0.78
CA ILE A 87 -0.16 1.88 0.25
C ILE A 87 0.45 2.11 -1.12
N CYS A 88 -0.37 2.33 -2.14
CA CYS A 88 0.03 2.57 -3.52
C CYS A 88 1.02 1.49 -4.02
N MET A 89 2.31 1.77 -4.12
CA MET A 89 3.33 0.77 -4.48
C MET A 89 3.26 -0.47 -3.59
N GLY A 90 3.13 -0.29 -2.28
CA GLY A 90 2.99 -1.39 -1.33
C GLY A 90 1.72 -2.21 -1.52
N ALA A 91 0.65 -1.61 -2.04
CA ALA A 91 -0.57 -2.31 -2.43
C ALA A 91 -0.37 -3.12 -3.72
N TYR A 92 0.29 -2.55 -4.73
CA TYR A 92 0.69 -3.29 -5.94
C TYR A 92 1.54 -4.53 -5.60
N TRP A 93 2.46 -4.40 -4.64
CA TRP A 93 3.37 -5.49 -4.25
C TRP A 93 2.67 -6.70 -3.63
N ALA A 94 1.46 -6.54 -3.11
CA ALA A 94 0.64 -7.68 -2.68
C ALA A 94 0.07 -8.50 -3.85
N GLY A 95 0.10 -7.95 -5.07
CA GLY A 95 -0.45 -8.55 -6.27
C GLY A 95 0.37 -9.70 -6.84
N SER A 96 -0.19 -10.34 -7.86
CA SER A 96 0.31 -11.60 -8.45
C SER A 96 1.69 -11.50 -9.09
N ARG A 97 2.10 -10.31 -9.52
CA ARG A 97 3.43 -10.08 -10.14
C ARG A 97 4.56 -9.97 -9.11
N TYR A 98 4.22 -9.84 -7.83
CA TYR A 98 5.15 -9.53 -6.76
C TYR A 98 5.04 -10.54 -5.62
N PHE A 99 4.61 -10.17 -4.43
CA PHE A 99 4.45 -11.10 -3.31
C PHE A 99 3.41 -12.19 -3.55
N ASP A 100 2.39 -11.91 -4.34
CA ASP A 100 1.28 -12.84 -4.64
C ASP A 100 0.53 -13.29 -3.37
N PHE A 101 0.17 -12.34 -2.53
CA PHE A 101 -0.56 -12.58 -1.28
C PHE A 101 -2.08 -12.51 -1.43
N LEU A 102 -2.56 -11.94 -2.55
CA LEU A 102 -4.00 -11.80 -2.82
C LEU A 102 -4.60 -13.12 -3.33
N ASP A 103 -5.80 -13.42 -2.87
CA ASP A 103 -6.54 -14.63 -3.25
C ASP A 103 -7.78 -14.29 -4.10
N GLY A 104 -7.77 -14.74 -5.35
CA GLY A 104 -8.88 -14.56 -6.30
C GLY A 104 -9.08 -13.12 -6.78
N ILE A 105 -8.21 -12.21 -6.42
CA ILE A 105 -8.19 -10.81 -6.88
C ILE A 105 -6.76 -10.37 -7.21
N ASP A 106 -6.62 -9.25 -7.88
CA ASP A 106 -5.31 -8.65 -8.16
C ASP A 106 -5.36 -7.13 -8.07
N ALA A 107 -4.20 -6.51 -7.87
CA ALA A 107 -4.01 -5.07 -7.88
C ALA A 107 -3.55 -4.63 -9.27
N VAL A 108 -4.34 -3.79 -9.93
CA VAL A 108 -4.05 -3.30 -11.28
C VAL A 108 -4.13 -1.78 -11.34
N GLN A 109 -3.54 -1.16 -12.37
CA GLN A 109 -3.56 0.29 -12.52
C GLN A 109 -4.98 0.81 -12.72
N TYR A 110 -5.40 1.74 -11.86
CA TYR A 110 -6.72 2.37 -11.95
C TYR A 110 -6.90 3.16 -13.24
N ILE A 111 -5.88 3.91 -13.67
CA ILE A 111 -5.94 4.75 -14.88
C ILE A 111 -6.22 3.97 -16.16
N LYS A 112 -6.00 2.66 -16.15
CA LYS A 112 -6.28 1.75 -17.29
C LYS A 112 -7.67 1.13 -17.26
N ARG A 113 -8.45 1.38 -16.21
CA ARG A 113 -9.82 0.85 -16.14
C ARG A 113 -10.72 1.58 -17.14
N PRO A 114 -11.65 0.88 -17.81
CA PRO A 114 -12.51 1.48 -18.83
C PRO A 114 -13.33 2.68 -18.34
N THR A 115 -13.78 2.63 -17.08
CA THR A 115 -14.66 3.63 -16.47
C THR A 115 -13.94 4.57 -15.52
N ALA A 116 -12.60 4.54 -15.46
CA ALA A 116 -11.84 5.44 -14.61
C ALA A 116 -11.95 6.89 -15.11
N GLU A 117 -12.26 7.81 -14.19
CA GLU A 117 -12.28 9.24 -14.47
C GLU A 117 -10.86 9.84 -14.48
N ILE A 118 -9.91 9.22 -13.78
CA ILE A 118 -8.50 9.62 -13.79
C ILE A 118 -7.78 8.80 -14.86
N ARG A 119 -7.13 9.49 -15.80
CA ARG A 119 -6.43 8.88 -16.93
C ARG A 119 -4.93 9.19 -16.96
N ARG A 120 -4.42 9.83 -15.93
CA ARG A 120 -3.03 10.25 -15.82
C ARG A 120 -2.36 9.60 -14.62
N SER A 121 -1.08 9.26 -14.78
CA SER A 121 -0.30 8.61 -13.73
C SER A 121 0.23 9.56 -12.66
N TYR A 122 0.41 10.84 -13.00
CA TYR A 122 0.95 11.83 -12.06
C TYR A 122 -0.08 12.33 -11.03
N GLY A 123 0.42 12.97 -9.98
CA GLY A 123 -0.37 13.39 -8.83
C GLY A 123 -1.62 14.19 -9.16
N THR A 124 -2.72 13.82 -8.57
CA THR A 124 -4.01 14.49 -8.64
C THR A 124 -4.83 14.16 -7.39
N VAL A 125 -6.04 14.68 -7.32
CA VAL A 125 -6.99 14.38 -6.24
C VAL A 125 -8.09 13.49 -6.79
N ALA A 126 -8.30 12.34 -6.18
CA ALA A 126 -9.39 11.44 -6.50
C ALA A 126 -10.59 11.70 -5.60
N ASP A 127 -11.79 11.70 -6.20
CA ASP A 127 -13.02 11.58 -5.46
C ASP A 127 -13.20 10.12 -5.06
N ILE A 128 -13.38 9.87 -3.77
CA ILE A 128 -13.54 8.53 -3.23
C ILE A 128 -14.73 8.46 -2.26
N GLU A 129 -15.14 7.25 -1.95
CA GLU A 129 -16.07 6.98 -0.87
C GLU A 129 -15.36 6.08 0.15
N TRP A 130 -15.12 6.62 1.35
CA TRP A 130 -14.47 5.92 2.45
C TRP A 130 -15.50 5.59 3.54
N LEU A 131 -15.71 4.28 3.77
CA LEU A 131 -16.73 3.80 4.71
C LEU A 131 -18.11 4.46 4.52
N GLY A 132 -18.52 4.63 3.26
CA GLY A 132 -19.79 5.24 2.90
C GLY A 132 -19.81 6.77 2.89
N GLN A 133 -18.71 7.44 3.18
CA GLN A 133 -18.59 8.90 3.17
C GLN A 133 -17.75 9.38 1.99
N LYS A 134 -18.25 10.44 1.33
CA LYS A 134 -17.52 11.07 0.22
C LYS A 134 -16.34 11.86 0.76
N GLU A 135 -15.18 11.57 0.20
CA GLU A 135 -13.90 12.17 0.57
C GLU A 135 -13.09 12.50 -0.68
N LYS A 136 -12.05 13.29 -0.49
CA LYS A 136 -11.02 13.54 -1.50
C LYS A 136 -9.70 13.03 -0.99
N MET A 137 -8.97 12.31 -1.84
CA MET A 137 -7.68 11.71 -1.44
C MET A 137 -6.66 11.86 -2.54
N PHE A 138 -5.40 12.11 -2.16
CA PHE A 138 -4.30 12.22 -3.13
C PHE A 138 -4.09 10.88 -3.85
N PHE A 139 -3.98 10.96 -5.17
CA PHE A 139 -3.79 9.84 -6.09
C PHE A 139 -2.53 10.05 -6.91
N TYR A 140 -1.70 9.03 -7.00
CA TYR A 140 -0.53 9.02 -7.88
C TYR A 140 -0.35 7.62 -8.45
N ASP A 141 -0.87 7.39 -9.67
CA ASP A 141 -0.84 6.09 -10.35
C ASP A 141 -1.26 4.90 -9.46
N GLY A 142 -2.27 5.10 -8.65
CA GLY A 142 -2.72 4.11 -7.67
C GLY A 142 -3.41 2.92 -8.29
N CYS A 143 -3.51 1.84 -7.50
CA CYS A 143 -4.15 0.62 -7.92
C CYS A 143 -5.65 0.59 -7.60
N VAL A 144 -6.32 -0.31 -8.29
CA VAL A 144 -7.67 -0.79 -8.04
C VAL A 144 -7.61 -2.31 -7.91
N PHE A 145 -8.55 -2.88 -7.16
CA PHE A 145 -8.59 -4.33 -6.94
C PHE A 145 -9.67 -4.95 -7.81
N THR A 146 -9.30 -5.98 -8.57
CA THR A 146 -10.18 -6.66 -9.54
C THR A 146 -10.13 -8.16 -9.35
N GLY A 147 -11.26 -8.83 -9.60
CA GLY A 147 -11.39 -10.27 -9.48
C GLY A 147 -12.64 -10.67 -8.69
N SER A 148 -12.81 -11.97 -8.49
CA SER A 148 -14.00 -12.56 -7.85
C SER A 148 -13.74 -13.11 -6.46
N GLY A 149 -12.54 -12.92 -5.92
CA GLY A 149 -12.17 -13.36 -4.57
C GLY A 149 -12.96 -12.62 -3.48
N TYR A 150 -12.91 -13.16 -2.27
CA TYR A 150 -13.59 -12.61 -1.11
C TYR A 150 -12.74 -11.54 -0.43
N TYR A 151 -13.30 -10.35 -0.21
CA TYR A 151 -12.66 -9.26 0.50
C TYR A 151 -13.69 -8.25 1.02
N ASP A 152 -13.31 -7.45 2.00
CA ASP A 152 -14.10 -6.33 2.47
C ASP A 152 -13.63 -5.05 1.77
N THR A 153 -14.58 -4.30 1.18
CA THR A 153 -14.30 -3.00 0.58
C THR A 153 -14.38 -1.90 1.63
N ILE A 154 -13.29 -1.19 1.84
CA ILE A 154 -13.21 -0.07 2.77
C ILE A 154 -13.49 1.25 2.05
N ALA A 155 -12.98 1.39 0.82
CA ALA A 155 -13.17 2.58 0.02
C ALA A 155 -13.31 2.23 -1.47
N LYS A 156 -14.00 3.12 -2.20
CA LYS A 156 -14.24 3.01 -3.64
C LYS A 156 -13.79 4.28 -4.35
N TYR A 157 -13.37 4.12 -5.60
CA TYR A 157 -13.22 5.21 -6.55
C TYR A 157 -14.59 5.72 -7.02
N ALA A 158 -14.60 6.83 -7.75
CA ALA A 158 -15.83 7.41 -8.31
C ALA A 158 -16.58 6.47 -9.27
N ASN A 159 -15.90 5.50 -9.86
CA ASN A 159 -16.50 4.47 -10.73
C ASN A 159 -17.03 3.24 -9.96
N ASP A 160 -17.13 3.31 -8.63
CA ASP A 160 -17.52 2.22 -7.72
C ASP A 160 -16.53 1.04 -7.61
N GLU A 161 -15.40 1.08 -8.30
CA GLU A 161 -14.38 0.04 -8.15
C GLU A 161 -13.61 0.16 -6.83
N PRO A 162 -13.14 -0.96 -6.24
CA PRO A 162 -12.50 -0.95 -4.92
C PRO A 162 -11.15 -0.19 -4.94
N MET A 163 -11.02 0.82 -4.07
CA MET A 163 -9.80 1.59 -3.86
C MET A 163 -9.01 1.12 -2.65
N ALA A 164 -9.70 0.71 -1.59
CA ALA A 164 -9.10 0.16 -0.38
C ALA A 164 -9.88 -1.07 0.06
N ILE A 165 -9.15 -2.11 0.45
CA ILE A 165 -9.72 -3.40 0.82
C ILE A 165 -9.03 -4.01 2.03
N ILE A 166 -9.74 -4.93 2.69
CA ILE A 166 -9.16 -5.88 3.64
C ILE A 166 -9.44 -7.29 3.12
N GLN A 167 -8.40 -8.08 2.98
CA GLN A 167 -8.50 -9.51 2.71
C GLN A 167 -7.62 -10.27 3.70
N GLY A 168 -8.23 -11.00 4.62
CA GLY A 168 -7.50 -11.69 5.69
C GLY A 168 -6.64 -10.72 6.50
N ASN A 169 -5.34 -10.94 6.53
CA ASN A 169 -4.37 -10.10 7.24
C ASN A 169 -3.81 -8.95 6.39
N LEU A 170 -4.35 -8.74 5.18
CA LEU A 170 -3.90 -7.69 4.28
C LEU A 170 -4.84 -6.49 4.35
N GLY A 171 -4.29 -5.30 4.57
CA GLY A 171 -4.97 -4.02 4.37
C GLY A 171 -4.28 -3.26 3.24
N LEU A 172 -4.98 -2.96 2.15
CA LEU A 172 -4.39 -2.39 0.94
C LEU A 172 -5.15 -1.14 0.51
N ILE A 173 -4.41 -0.09 0.16
CA ILE A 173 -4.96 1.22 -0.19
C ILE A 173 -4.32 1.70 -1.49
N GLY A 174 -5.15 2.01 -2.49
CA GLY A 174 -4.68 2.47 -3.81
C GLY A 174 -4.28 3.94 -3.86
N CYS A 175 -4.91 4.79 -3.06
CA CYS A 175 -4.55 6.21 -2.91
C CYS A 175 -3.65 6.44 -1.71
N HIS A 176 -3.41 7.73 -1.37
CA HIS A 176 -2.48 8.14 -0.33
C HIS A 176 -3.19 8.83 0.85
N PRO A 177 -3.72 8.08 1.85
CA PRO A 177 -4.34 8.67 3.03
C PRO A 177 -3.35 9.38 3.96
N GLU A 178 -2.07 9.04 3.83
CA GLU A 178 -0.95 9.62 4.59
C GLU A 178 -0.44 10.93 4.00
N SER A 179 -1.00 11.39 2.87
CA SER A 179 -0.55 12.58 2.16
C SER A 179 -0.64 13.85 3.01
N GLU A 180 0.28 14.76 2.77
CA GLU A 180 0.35 16.06 3.42
C GLU A 180 -0.44 17.11 2.65
N GLU A 181 -0.83 18.20 3.32
CA GLU A 181 -1.62 19.28 2.74
C GLU A 181 -0.99 19.84 1.46
N PHE A 182 0.32 20.03 1.45
CA PHE A 182 1.03 20.60 0.29
C PHE A 182 0.96 19.70 -0.97
N TRP A 183 0.67 18.42 -0.85
CA TRP A 183 0.47 17.55 -2.02
C TRP A 183 -0.78 17.93 -2.81
N TYR A 184 -1.79 18.45 -2.10
CA TYR A 184 -3.04 18.91 -2.72
C TYR A 184 -2.90 20.27 -3.41
N GLU A 185 -1.80 20.97 -3.20
CA GLU A 185 -1.48 22.25 -3.84
C GLU A 185 -0.66 22.09 -5.13
N SER A 186 -0.49 20.87 -5.61
CA SER A 186 0.24 20.56 -6.84
C SER A 186 -0.39 21.23 -8.07
N PRO A 187 0.42 21.76 -9.00
CA PRO A 187 -0.08 22.37 -10.24
C PRO A 187 -0.79 21.40 -11.19
N TYR A 188 -0.80 20.12 -10.85
CA TYR A 188 -1.47 19.07 -11.63
C TYR A 188 -2.87 18.72 -11.13
N GLN A 189 -3.40 19.45 -10.18
CA GLN A 189 -4.76 19.28 -9.67
C GLN A 189 -5.82 19.89 -10.59
#